data_b9c5c1493692c7d522fa8b3c5babeeab
#
_entry.id   b9c5c1493692c7d522fa8b3c5babeeab
#
_cell.length_a   1.000
_cell.length_b   1.000
_cell.length_c   1.000
_cell.angle_alpha   90.00
_cell.angle_beta   90.00
_cell.angle_gamma   90.00
#
_symmetry.space_group_name_H-M   'P 1'
#
loop_
_entity.id
_entity.type
_entity.pdbx_description
1 polymer ?
#
loop_
_entity_poly.entity_id
_entity_poly.type
_entity_poly.pdbx_seq_one_letter_code
_entity_poly.pdbx_strand_id
1 'polypeptide(L)'
;LGLLNPLASSAFMTGGLAPMTTATMLGGFNWWKWFFLMSVPYYVLLVLGGLWTAAVNPFPAHEFPSKPIAASSALSSRELRVVAVLFLTSVLWLTDFWHGWHPAIPALIAAVLLCDQISGVLSWKEMEQAVPWSTFLVLGASFSLAQALIATGAAAWLADIFSGITLQFRTAPSVVAAFVVAMTVVIHLGIANMSACIALLIPITTLLAQGLHMNPLVFGLIVGISVDAVILYPVQTATNLVAYETGLMDGKDVLKVGMGMWVLTTLVVVAVALPWWSLLGLSIRL
;
A
#
# COMPACT_ATOMS: atom_id res chain seq x y z
N LEU A 1 1.94 -15.68 5.05
CA LEU A 1 2.71 -14.93 4.03
C LEU A 1 1.83 -13.95 3.26
N GLY A 2 0.63 -14.34 2.78
CA GLY A 2 -0.27 -13.46 2.03
C GLY A 2 -0.61 -12.16 2.76
N LEU A 3 -0.88 -12.21 4.07
CA LEU A 3 -1.24 -11.06 4.91
C LEU A 3 -0.10 -10.04 5.10
N LEU A 4 1.17 -10.49 4.99
CA LEU A 4 2.35 -9.67 5.21
C LEU A 4 3.00 -9.19 3.90
N ASN A 5 2.58 -9.75 2.77
CA ASN A 5 3.16 -9.41 1.47
C ASN A 5 3.05 -7.91 1.12
N PRO A 6 1.92 -7.22 1.35
CA PRO A 6 1.84 -5.79 1.12
C PRO A 6 2.89 -5.02 1.92
N LEU A 7 3.08 -5.34 3.20
CA LEU A 7 4.05 -4.64 4.07
C LEU A 7 5.49 -4.77 3.57
N ALA A 8 5.86 -5.92 3.01
CA ALA A 8 7.21 -6.15 2.49
C ALA A 8 7.51 -5.28 1.26
N SER A 9 6.51 -5.05 0.41
CA SER A 9 6.67 -4.34 -0.86
C SER A 9 6.37 -2.85 -0.77
N SER A 10 5.48 -2.40 0.12
CA SER A 10 4.98 -1.02 0.16
C SER A 10 5.95 -0.01 0.76
N ALA A 11 7.08 -0.47 1.33
CA ALA A 11 8.24 0.38 1.59
C ALA A 11 8.77 1.05 0.30
N PHE A 12 8.51 0.44 -0.85
CA PHE A 12 8.84 0.96 -2.17
C PHE A 12 7.59 1.57 -2.83
N MET A 13 7.73 2.74 -3.44
CA MET A 13 6.60 3.44 -4.08
C MET A 13 5.94 2.58 -5.18
N THR A 14 6.74 1.83 -5.92
CA THR A 14 6.31 0.93 -7.00
C THR A 14 6.01 -0.50 -6.54
N GLY A 15 6.03 -0.75 -5.23
CA GLY A 15 5.86 -2.09 -4.65
C GLY A 15 4.42 -2.60 -4.64
N GLY A 16 3.43 -1.73 -4.88
CA GLY A 16 2.03 -2.13 -4.88
C GLY A 16 1.07 -1.02 -5.28
N LEU A 17 -0.22 -1.34 -5.33
CA LEU A 17 -1.26 -0.36 -5.67
C LEU A 17 -1.48 0.67 -4.55
N ALA A 18 -1.43 0.27 -3.29
CA ALA A 18 -1.65 1.16 -2.15
C ALA A 18 -0.60 2.28 -2.06
N PRO A 19 0.73 1.98 -2.07
CA PRO A 19 1.76 3.02 -2.05
C PRO A 19 1.68 3.94 -3.27
N MET A 20 1.46 3.38 -4.47
CA MET A 20 1.36 4.16 -5.69
C MET A 20 0.13 5.09 -5.67
N THR A 21 -1.04 4.59 -5.23
CA THR A 21 -2.26 5.38 -5.11
C THR A 21 -2.06 6.51 -4.09
N THR A 22 -1.49 6.20 -2.92
CA THR A 22 -1.20 7.19 -1.87
C THR A 22 -0.25 8.27 -2.38
N ALA A 23 0.86 7.87 -3.00
CA ALA A 23 1.85 8.81 -3.54
C ALA A 23 1.25 9.71 -4.64
N THR A 24 0.41 9.15 -5.52
CA THR A 24 -0.27 9.88 -6.59
C THR A 24 -1.26 10.90 -6.04
N MET A 25 -2.07 10.51 -5.05
CA MET A 25 -3.09 11.37 -4.43
C MET A 25 -2.47 12.53 -3.65
N LEU A 26 -1.39 12.30 -2.95
CA LEU A 26 -0.71 13.31 -2.14
C LEU A 26 0.25 14.19 -2.97
N GLY A 27 0.82 13.63 -4.04
CA GLY A 27 1.79 14.32 -4.89
C GLY A 27 3.15 14.58 -4.24
N GLY A 28 4.11 15.04 -5.04
CA GLY A 28 5.39 15.53 -4.52
C GLY A 28 6.36 14.44 -4.01
N PHE A 29 6.14 13.17 -4.39
CA PHE A 29 7.03 12.07 -4.09
C PHE A 29 7.89 11.72 -5.31
N ASN A 30 9.16 11.46 -5.04
CA ASN A 30 10.02 10.63 -5.84
C ASN A 30 10.25 9.29 -5.11
N TRP A 31 10.90 8.34 -5.80
CA TRP A 31 11.08 6.99 -5.28
C TRP A 31 11.85 6.97 -3.93
N TRP A 32 12.93 7.77 -3.81
CA TRP A 32 13.74 7.86 -2.61
C TRP A 32 13.03 8.56 -1.46
N LYS A 33 12.33 9.66 -1.72
CA LYS A 33 11.54 10.36 -0.69
C LYS A 33 10.49 9.43 -0.09
N TRP A 34 9.80 8.66 -0.95
CA TRP A 34 8.88 7.64 -0.48
C TRP A 34 9.58 6.59 0.37
N PHE A 35 10.68 6.00 -0.13
CA PHE A 35 11.44 4.97 0.57
C PHE A 35 11.92 5.44 1.94
N PHE A 36 12.53 6.62 2.06
CA PHE A 36 12.98 7.13 3.34
C PHE A 36 11.85 7.40 4.32
N LEU A 37 10.70 7.86 3.87
CA LEU A 37 9.55 8.09 4.76
C LEU A 37 8.90 6.78 5.20
N MET A 38 8.78 5.80 4.31
CA MET A 38 7.91 4.65 4.51
C MET A 38 8.65 3.38 4.93
N SER A 39 9.95 3.23 4.64
CA SER A 39 10.70 2.00 4.92
C SER A 39 10.70 1.62 6.40
N VAL A 40 11.01 2.56 7.29
CA VAL A 40 11.07 2.26 8.73
C VAL A 40 9.71 1.84 9.28
N PRO A 41 8.60 2.57 9.08
CA PRO A 41 7.28 2.14 9.54
C PRO A 41 6.87 0.78 8.96
N TYR A 42 7.06 0.55 7.66
CA TYR A 42 6.65 -0.71 7.03
C TYR A 42 7.48 -1.90 7.48
N TYR A 43 8.81 -1.76 7.61
CA TYR A 43 9.64 -2.87 8.08
C TYR A 43 9.44 -3.19 9.57
N VAL A 44 9.16 -2.18 10.39
CA VAL A 44 8.75 -2.44 11.78
C VAL A 44 7.41 -3.18 11.83
N LEU A 45 6.42 -2.76 11.02
CA LEU A 45 5.15 -3.47 10.89
C LEU A 45 5.32 -4.89 10.36
N LEU A 46 6.20 -5.09 9.38
CA LEU A 46 6.50 -6.42 8.82
C LEU A 46 7.05 -7.37 9.89
N VAL A 47 8.01 -6.91 10.68
CA VAL A 47 8.60 -7.71 11.76
C VAL A 47 7.58 -8.01 12.85
N LEU A 48 6.91 -6.98 13.37
CA LEU A 48 5.91 -7.14 14.44
C LEU A 48 4.70 -7.95 13.96
N GLY A 49 4.23 -7.73 12.74
CA GLY A 49 3.15 -8.48 12.12
C GLY A 49 3.53 -9.93 11.87
N GLY A 50 4.78 -10.20 11.48
CA GLY A 50 5.31 -11.56 11.35
C GLY A 50 5.31 -12.30 12.68
N LEU A 51 5.82 -11.66 13.74
CA LEU A 51 5.82 -12.21 15.10
C LEU A 51 4.38 -12.45 15.61
N TRP A 52 3.47 -11.48 15.38
CA TRP A 52 2.07 -11.64 15.73
C TRP A 52 1.40 -12.79 14.99
N THR A 53 1.58 -12.88 13.68
CA THR A 53 1.02 -13.96 12.86
C THR A 53 1.52 -15.34 13.31
N ALA A 54 2.81 -15.45 13.60
CA ALA A 54 3.40 -16.69 14.12
C ALA A 54 2.88 -17.05 15.53
N ALA A 55 2.62 -16.06 16.38
CA ALA A 55 2.11 -16.28 17.73
C ALA A 55 0.65 -16.74 17.74
N VAL A 56 -0.19 -16.22 16.82
CA VAL A 56 -1.64 -16.54 16.79
C VAL A 56 -1.97 -17.73 15.91
N ASN A 57 -1.12 -18.07 14.95
CA ASN A 57 -1.25 -19.23 14.06
C ASN A 57 0.04 -20.06 14.10
N PRO A 58 0.26 -20.85 15.16
CA PRO A 58 1.44 -21.72 15.22
C PRO A 58 1.39 -22.72 14.07
N PHE A 59 2.42 -22.69 13.22
CA PHE A 59 2.55 -23.63 12.11
C PHE A 59 2.70 -25.06 12.66
N PRO A 60 1.90 -26.03 12.20
CA PRO A 60 2.18 -27.42 12.47
C PRO A 60 3.53 -27.77 11.82
N ALA A 61 4.50 -28.19 12.65
CA ALA A 61 5.89 -28.42 12.25
C ALA A 61 6.09 -29.53 11.18
N HIS A 62 5.02 -30.18 10.73
CA HIS A 62 5.10 -31.44 9.99
C HIS A 62 4.47 -31.44 8.58
N GLU A 63 3.95 -30.30 8.07
CA GLU A 63 3.15 -30.35 6.84
C GLU A 63 3.64 -29.48 5.68
N PHE A 64 4.92 -29.14 5.64
CA PHE A 64 5.44 -28.65 4.37
C PHE A 64 5.91 -29.84 3.54
N PRO A 65 5.15 -30.28 2.52
CA PRO A 65 5.71 -31.20 1.54
C PRO A 65 6.88 -30.47 0.90
N SER A 66 8.09 -30.82 1.29
CA SER A 66 9.30 -30.38 0.60
C SER A 66 9.31 -31.03 -0.78
N LYS A 67 8.53 -30.44 -1.72
CA LYS A 67 8.81 -30.74 -3.12
C LYS A 67 10.26 -30.36 -3.34
N PRO A 68 11.12 -31.32 -3.74
CA PRO A 68 12.48 -30.99 -4.09
C PRO A 68 12.41 -29.85 -5.13
N ILE A 69 13.04 -28.73 -4.78
CA ILE A 69 13.22 -27.66 -5.76
C ILE A 69 13.99 -28.32 -6.89
N ALA A 70 13.34 -28.47 -8.05
CA ALA A 70 14.01 -29.01 -9.22
C ALA A 70 15.29 -28.21 -9.41
N ALA A 71 16.42 -28.92 -9.59
CA ALA A 71 17.70 -28.28 -9.76
C ALA A 71 17.57 -27.19 -10.82
N SER A 72 17.92 -25.96 -10.45
CA SER A 72 17.82 -24.79 -11.34
C SER A 72 18.57 -25.09 -12.63
N SER A 73 17.85 -25.28 -13.71
CA SER A 73 18.44 -25.23 -15.04
C SER A 73 18.98 -23.82 -15.30
N ALA A 74 20.03 -23.68 -16.08
CA ALA A 74 20.54 -22.39 -16.50
C ALA A 74 19.39 -21.56 -17.13
N LEU A 75 19.33 -20.25 -16.82
CA LEU A 75 18.32 -19.35 -17.35
C LEU A 75 18.29 -19.42 -18.88
N SER A 76 17.12 -19.59 -19.44
CA SER A 76 16.92 -19.50 -20.88
C SER A 76 17.18 -18.08 -21.37
N SER A 77 17.47 -17.92 -22.67
CA SER A 77 17.67 -16.59 -23.25
C SER A 77 16.43 -15.67 -23.11
N ARG A 78 15.23 -16.25 -23.03
CA ARG A 78 13.98 -15.51 -22.75
C ARG A 78 13.95 -15.00 -21.31
N GLU A 79 14.24 -15.85 -20.33
CA GLU A 79 14.30 -15.49 -18.92
C GLU A 79 15.37 -14.42 -18.64
N LEU A 80 16.54 -14.56 -19.28
CA LEU A 80 17.60 -13.56 -19.15
C LEU A 80 17.17 -12.18 -19.69
N ARG A 81 16.42 -12.12 -20.78
CA ARG A 81 15.87 -10.86 -21.29
C ARG A 81 14.86 -10.25 -20.34
N VAL A 82 13.95 -11.05 -19.74
CA VAL A 82 13.01 -10.58 -18.72
C VAL A 82 13.77 -9.98 -17.54
N VAL A 83 14.77 -10.70 -17.03
CA VAL A 83 15.61 -10.23 -15.92
C VAL A 83 16.32 -8.92 -16.28
N ALA A 84 16.87 -8.82 -17.49
CA ALA A 84 17.55 -7.60 -17.94
C ALA A 84 16.58 -6.40 -18.05
N VAL A 85 15.37 -6.59 -18.58
CA VAL A 85 14.36 -5.52 -18.67
C VAL A 85 13.88 -5.10 -17.28
N LEU A 86 13.60 -6.06 -16.39
CA LEU A 86 13.20 -5.76 -15.00
C LEU A 86 14.31 -5.03 -14.24
N PHE A 87 15.56 -5.46 -14.43
CA PHE A 87 16.72 -4.79 -13.83
C PHE A 87 16.85 -3.34 -14.34
N LEU A 88 16.75 -3.13 -15.66
CA LEU A 88 16.77 -1.79 -16.24
C LEU A 88 15.65 -0.91 -15.70
N THR A 89 14.43 -1.44 -15.62
CA THR A 89 13.27 -0.73 -15.07
C THR A 89 13.52 -0.34 -13.61
N SER A 90 14.06 -1.25 -12.81
CA SER A 90 14.40 -0.99 -11.41
C SER A 90 15.48 0.10 -11.29
N VAL A 91 16.52 0.06 -12.14
CA VAL A 91 17.55 1.10 -12.18
C VAL A 91 16.94 2.46 -12.53
N LEU A 92 16.02 2.52 -13.51
CA LEU A 92 15.34 3.77 -13.86
C LEU A 92 14.46 4.30 -12.72
N TRP A 93 13.81 3.45 -11.96
CA TRP A 93 13.08 3.89 -10.76
C TRP A 93 14.02 4.40 -9.66
N LEU A 94 15.14 3.72 -9.43
CA LEU A 94 16.14 4.12 -8.44
C LEU A 94 16.87 5.43 -8.79
N THR A 95 16.91 5.79 -10.07
CA THR A 95 17.56 7.00 -10.57
C THR A 95 16.58 8.12 -10.94
N ASP A 96 15.35 8.05 -10.46
CA ASP A 96 14.29 9.04 -10.75
C ASP A 96 14.70 10.48 -10.35
N PHE A 97 15.50 10.62 -9.29
CA PHE A 97 16.06 11.90 -8.86
C PHE A 97 16.94 12.57 -9.92
N TRP A 98 17.44 11.82 -10.88
CA TRP A 98 18.33 12.34 -11.94
C TRP A 98 17.54 12.82 -13.15
N HIS A 99 16.57 12.02 -13.61
CA HIS A 99 15.84 12.31 -14.86
C HIS A 99 14.42 12.85 -14.61
N GLY A 100 13.88 12.74 -13.39
CA GLY A 100 12.57 13.27 -13.02
C GLY A 100 11.38 12.61 -13.75
N TRP A 101 11.58 11.43 -14.32
CA TRP A 101 10.49 10.75 -15.03
C TRP A 101 9.44 10.22 -14.07
N HIS A 102 8.19 10.33 -14.49
CA HIS A 102 7.10 9.69 -13.75
C HIS A 102 7.31 8.16 -13.74
N PRO A 103 7.07 7.43 -12.63
CA PRO A 103 7.30 5.98 -12.52
C PRO A 103 6.62 5.12 -13.59
N ALA A 104 5.55 5.62 -14.20
CA ALA A 104 4.88 4.95 -15.32
C ALA A 104 5.74 4.86 -16.58
N ILE A 105 6.68 5.79 -16.80
CA ILE A 105 7.49 5.82 -18.04
C ILE A 105 8.41 4.61 -18.11
N PRO A 106 9.23 4.28 -17.09
CA PRO A 106 10.02 3.04 -17.10
C PRO A 106 9.17 1.78 -17.24
N ALA A 107 7.99 1.74 -16.60
CA ALA A 107 7.08 0.61 -16.69
C ALA A 107 6.54 0.42 -18.11
N LEU A 108 6.16 1.51 -18.81
CA LEU A 108 5.72 1.46 -20.20
C LEU A 108 6.87 1.05 -21.15
N ILE A 109 8.08 1.55 -20.93
CA ILE A 109 9.26 1.13 -21.68
C ILE A 109 9.48 -0.38 -21.51
N ALA A 110 9.39 -0.90 -20.28
CA ALA A 110 9.50 -2.32 -20.00
C ALA A 110 8.43 -3.13 -20.73
N ALA A 111 7.17 -2.68 -20.72
CA ALA A 111 6.08 -3.34 -21.43
C ALA A 111 6.33 -3.39 -22.95
N VAL A 112 6.78 -2.30 -23.55
CA VAL A 112 7.14 -2.25 -24.98
C VAL A 112 8.30 -3.20 -25.28
N LEU A 113 9.37 -3.19 -24.49
CA LEU A 113 10.54 -4.05 -24.69
C LEU A 113 10.19 -5.54 -24.55
N LEU A 114 9.27 -5.90 -23.65
CA LEU A 114 8.85 -7.29 -23.47
C LEU A 114 7.88 -7.77 -24.56
N CYS A 115 7.11 -6.85 -25.16
CA CYS A 115 6.15 -7.15 -26.22
C CYS A 115 6.69 -6.95 -27.64
N ASP A 116 7.95 -6.49 -27.78
CA ASP A 116 8.57 -6.29 -29.09
C ASP A 116 8.78 -7.62 -29.81
N GLN A 117 8.54 -7.61 -31.14
CA GLN A 117 8.72 -8.78 -31.98
C GLN A 117 10.16 -9.31 -32.00
N ILE A 118 11.14 -8.44 -31.76
CA ILE A 118 12.58 -8.79 -31.75
C ILE A 118 12.94 -9.48 -30.42
N SER A 119 12.38 -9.04 -29.31
CA SER A 119 12.64 -9.62 -27.97
C SER A 119 11.97 -10.98 -27.78
N GLY A 120 10.82 -11.20 -28.40
CA GLY A 120 10.12 -12.49 -28.47
C GLY A 120 9.72 -13.07 -27.10
N VAL A 121 9.52 -12.21 -26.07
CA VAL A 121 9.16 -12.67 -24.72
C VAL A 121 7.65 -12.83 -24.57
N LEU A 122 6.87 -11.81 -24.93
CA LEU A 122 5.41 -11.80 -24.85
C LEU A 122 4.82 -11.35 -26.18
N SER A 123 3.74 -11.99 -26.62
CA SER A 123 2.90 -11.44 -27.66
C SER A 123 1.99 -10.35 -27.10
N TRP A 124 1.57 -9.40 -27.91
CA TRP A 124 0.59 -8.38 -27.54
C TRP A 124 -0.70 -9.00 -26.96
N LYS A 125 -1.16 -10.09 -27.53
CA LYS A 125 -2.37 -10.79 -27.09
C LYS A 125 -2.20 -11.40 -25.69
N GLU A 126 -1.05 -12.00 -25.40
CA GLU A 126 -0.76 -12.52 -24.04
C GLU A 126 -0.70 -11.38 -23.01
N MET A 127 -0.07 -10.25 -23.34
CA MET A 127 -0.04 -9.09 -22.48
C MET A 127 -1.45 -8.54 -22.24
N GLU A 128 -2.26 -8.36 -23.29
CA GLU A 128 -3.63 -7.86 -23.19
C GLU A 128 -4.51 -8.74 -22.29
N GLN A 129 -4.36 -10.05 -22.38
CA GLN A 129 -5.08 -11.02 -21.55
C GLN A 129 -4.59 -11.05 -20.10
N ALA A 130 -3.31 -10.74 -19.85
CA ALA A 130 -2.72 -10.71 -18.52
C ALA A 130 -3.04 -9.41 -17.75
N VAL A 131 -3.42 -8.34 -18.46
CA VAL A 131 -3.77 -7.07 -17.81
C VAL A 131 -5.07 -7.20 -17.03
N PRO A 132 -5.08 -6.88 -15.72
CA PRO A 132 -6.31 -6.90 -14.93
C PRO A 132 -7.17 -5.65 -15.21
N TRP A 133 -7.87 -5.62 -16.32
CA TRP A 133 -8.68 -4.48 -16.78
C TRP A 133 -9.72 -4.00 -15.74
N SER A 134 -10.27 -4.92 -14.95
CA SER A 134 -11.16 -4.58 -13.84
C SER A 134 -10.47 -3.66 -12.82
N THR A 135 -9.19 -3.88 -12.52
CA THR A 135 -8.41 -3.05 -11.62
C THR A 135 -8.23 -1.63 -12.18
N PHE A 136 -7.98 -1.50 -13.48
CA PHE A 136 -7.91 -0.19 -14.13
C PHE A 136 -9.23 0.60 -14.04
N LEU A 137 -10.36 -0.08 -14.30
CA LEU A 137 -11.68 0.55 -14.18
C LEU A 137 -11.98 0.97 -12.74
N VAL A 138 -11.65 0.14 -11.76
CA VAL A 138 -11.83 0.47 -10.34
C VAL A 138 -10.95 1.65 -9.93
N LEU A 139 -9.68 1.69 -10.37
CA LEU A 139 -8.78 2.82 -10.10
C LEU A 139 -9.33 4.12 -10.70
N GLY A 140 -9.70 4.11 -11.98
CA GLY A 140 -10.27 5.28 -12.65
C GLY A 140 -11.56 5.77 -11.99
N ALA A 141 -12.47 4.87 -11.66
CA ALA A 141 -13.70 5.18 -10.93
C ALA A 141 -13.41 5.75 -9.53
N SER A 142 -12.43 5.20 -8.83
CA SER A 142 -12.03 5.66 -7.49
C SER A 142 -11.48 7.09 -7.51
N PHE A 143 -10.62 7.41 -8.47
CA PHE A 143 -10.11 8.78 -8.65
C PHE A 143 -11.23 9.74 -9.07
N SER A 144 -12.15 9.32 -9.93
CA SER A 144 -13.31 10.13 -10.33
C SER A 144 -14.23 10.39 -9.14
N LEU A 145 -14.47 9.38 -8.29
CA LEU A 145 -15.24 9.53 -7.05
C LEU A 145 -14.56 10.51 -6.08
N ALA A 146 -13.24 10.39 -5.90
CA ALA A 146 -12.48 11.32 -5.05
C ALA A 146 -12.63 12.77 -5.54
N GLN A 147 -12.53 13.01 -6.85
CA GLN A 147 -12.75 14.32 -7.44
C GLN A 147 -14.19 14.82 -7.24
N ALA A 148 -15.19 13.94 -7.40
CA ALA A 148 -16.58 14.28 -7.15
C ALA A 148 -16.84 14.66 -5.68
N LEU A 149 -16.24 13.94 -4.73
CA LEU A 149 -16.35 14.27 -3.30
C LEU A 149 -15.77 15.67 -2.98
N ILE A 150 -14.64 16.01 -3.60
CA ILE A 150 -14.04 17.34 -3.45
C ILE A 150 -14.95 18.40 -4.10
N ALA A 151 -15.35 18.20 -5.35
CA ALA A 151 -16.12 19.16 -6.13
C ALA A 151 -17.52 19.42 -5.54
N THR A 152 -18.16 18.42 -4.95
CA THR A 152 -19.49 18.56 -4.31
C THR A 152 -19.43 19.09 -2.88
N GLY A 153 -18.24 19.22 -2.29
CA GLY A 153 -18.05 19.59 -0.89
C GLY A 153 -18.33 18.44 0.10
N ALA A 154 -18.66 17.24 -0.37
CA ALA A 154 -18.94 16.10 0.51
C ALA A 154 -17.73 15.70 1.35
N ALA A 155 -16.50 15.80 0.79
CA ALA A 155 -15.28 15.56 1.54
C ALA A 155 -15.09 16.57 2.68
N ALA A 156 -15.40 17.85 2.45
CA ALA A 156 -15.34 18.89 3.47
C ALA A 156 -16.38 18.66 4.57
N TRP A 157 -17.61 18.33 4.20
CA TRP A 157 -18.66 17.99 5.16
C TRP A 157 -18.31 16.82 6.07
N LEU A 158 -17.73 15.74 5.51
CA LEU A 158 -17.24 14.61 6.30
C LEU A 158 -16.06 15.02 7.21
N ALA A 159 -15.14 15.83 6.69
CA ALA A 159 -14.02 16.33 7.48
C ALA A 159 -14.51 17.19 8.67
N ASP A 160 -15.55 18.00 8.48
CA ASP A 160 -16.14 18.82 9.55
C ASP A 160 -16.78 17.94 10.63
N ILE A 161 -17.48 16.87 10.27
CA ILE A 161 -18.02 15.90 11.24
C ILE A 161 -16.90 15.30 12.08
N PHE A 162 -15.82 14.80 11.43
CA PHE A 162 -14.68 14.22 12.13
C PHE A 162 -13.89 15.26 12.92
N SER A 163 -13.82 16.51 12.44
CA SER A 163 -13.23 17.62 13.18
C SER A 163 -13.98 17.89 14.49
N GLY A 164 -15.32 17.88 14.47
CA GLY A 164 -16.14 18.01 15.68
C GLY A 164 -15.80 16.96 16.75
N ILE A 165 -15.48 15.73 16.33
CA ILE A 165 -15.09 14.65 17.24
C ILE A 165 -13.65 14.84 17.76
N THR A 166 -12.73 15.27 16.88
CA THR A 166 -11.28 15.30 17.16
C THR A 166 -10.79 16.62 17.74
N LEU A 167 -11.57 17.70 17.64
CA LEU A 167 -11.18 19.05 18.03
C LEU A 167 -10.74 19.12 19.51
N GLN A 168 -11.40 18.40 20.39
CA GLN A 168 -11.03 18.30 21.82
C GLN A 168 -9.65 17.66 22.03
N PHE A 169 -9.15 16.87 21.07
CA PHE A 169 -7.86 16.19 21.11
C PHE A 169 -6.78 16.91 20.30
N ARG A 170 -7.04 18.11 19.75
CA ARG A 170 -6.07 18.85 18.91
C ARG A 170 -4.72 19.09 19.58
N THR A 171 -4.68 19.13 20.91
CA THR A 171 -3.44 19.29 21.71
C THR A 171 -2.65 17.99 21.83
N ALA A 172 -3.27 16.84 21.52
CA ALA A 172 -2.68 15.50 21.58
C ALA A 172 -2.62 14.86 20.18
N PRO A 173 -1.64 15.22 19.33
CA PRO A 173 -1.56 14.79 17.93
C PRO A 173 -1.52 13.26 17.76
N SER A 174 -0.93 12.54 18.73
CA SER A 174 -0.91 11.08 18.75
C SER A 174 -2.31 10.47 18.87
N VAL A 175 -3.20 11.10 19.66
CA VAL A 175 -4.60 10.66 19.78
C VAL A 175 -5.35 10.90 18.49
N VAL A 176 -5.13 12.05 17.83
CA VAL A 176 -5.74 12.33 16.53
C VAL A 176 -5.22 11.34 15.46
N ALA A 177 -3.92 11.03 15.46
CA ALA A 177 -3.36 10.03 14.55
C ALA A 177 -3.98 8.63 14.78
N ALA A 178 -4.12 8.21 16.05
CA ALA A 178 -4.79 6.95 16.39
C ALA A 178 -6.27 6.94 15.96
N PHE A 179 -6.97 8.07 16.08
CA PHE A 179 -8.33 8.23 15.56
C PHE A 179 -8.37 8.07 14.03
N VAL A 180 -7.43 8.66 13.28
CA VAL A 180 -7.36 8.53 11.83
C VAL A 180 -7.10 7.07 11.43
N VAL A 181 -6.23 6.34 12.14
CA VAL A 181 -6.05 4.88 11.93
C VAL A 181 -7.37 4.15 12.16
N ALA A 182 -8.05 4.38 13.28
CA ALA A 182 -9.29 3.70 13.61
C ALA A 182 -10.40 3.99 12.61
N MET A 183 -10.58 5.25 12.24
CA MET A 183 -11.53 5.70 11.21
C MET A 183 -11.24 5.01 9.86
N THR A 184 -9.97 4.99 9.46
CA THR A 184 -9.54 4.34 8.20
C THR A 184 -9.90 2.87 8.19
N VAL A 185 -9.58 2.15 9.27
CA VAL A 185 -9.86 0.71 9.38
C VAL A 185 -11.37 0.41 9.35
N VAL A 186 -12.16 1.21 10.07
CA VAL A 186 -13.63 1.05 10.08
C VAL A 186 -14.24 1.29 8.69
N ILE A 187 -13.78 2.32 7.98
CA ILE A 187 -14.27 2.61 6.63
C ILE A 187 -13.78 1.53 5.64
N HIS A 188 -12.55 1.03 5.82
CA HIS A 188 -12.00 -0.05 4.98
C HIS A 188 -12.75 -1.38 5.14
N LEU A 189 -13.48 -1.60 6.24
CA LEU A 189 -14.42 -2.72 6.37
C LEU A 189 -15.56 -2.66 5.34
N GLY A 190 -16.04 -1.46 5.02
CA GLY A 190 -17.10 -1.26 4.03
C GLY A 190 -16.60 -1.19 2.58
N ILE A 191 -15.33 -0.89 2.37
CA ILE A 191 -14.72 -0.70 1.04
C ILE A 191 -13.59 -1.69 0.85
N ALA A 192 -13.88 -2.83 0.21
CA ALA A 192 -12.92 -3.92 0.03
C ALA A 192 -11.68 -3.53 -0.78
N ASN A 193 -11.81 -2.65 -1.76
CA ASN A 193 -10.70 -2.26 -2.62
C ASN A 193 -9.81 -1.21 -1.94
N MET A 194 -8.53 -1.55 -1.75
CA MET A 194 -7.54 -0.69 -1.09
C MET A 194 -7.38 0.67 -1.78
N SER A 195 -7.26 0.69 -3.10
CA SER A 195 -7.08 1.94 -3.85
C SER A 195 -8.31 2.83 -3.79
N ALA A 196 -9.51 2.24 -3.83
CA ALA A 196 -10.77 2.98 -3.67
C ALA A 196 -10.88 3.57 -2.26
N CYS A 197 -10.51 2.82 -1.23
CA CYS A 197 -10.50 3.28 0.15
C CYS A 197 -9.51 4.45 0.34
N ILE A 198 -8.29 4.33 -0.18
CA ILE A 198 -7.27 5.39 -0.14
C ILE A 198 -7.77 6.64 -0.88
N ALA A 199 -8.31 6.47 -2.09
CA ALA A 199 -8.79 7.59 -2.90
C ALA A 199 -9.95 8.34 -2.23
N LEU A 200 -10.83 7.63 -1.50
CA LEU A 200 -11.90 8.23 -0.72
C LEU A 200 -11.37 8.98 0.51
N LEU A 201 -10.47 8.35 1.27
CA LEU A 201 -10.08 8.85 2.59
C LEU A 201 -9.04 9.96 2.56
N ILE A 202 -8.13 9.99 1.58
CA ILE A 202 -7.10 11.02 1.50
C ILE A 202 -7.70 12.44 1.43
N PRO A 203 -8.68 12.77 0.56
CA PRO A 203 -9.29 14.09 0.54
C PRO A 203 -9.92 14.47 1.89
N ILE A 204 -10.63 13.54 2.52
CA ILE A 204 -11.30 13.77 3.80
C ILE A 204 -10.29 14.05 4.90
N THR A 205 -9.27 13.20 5.01
CA THR A 205 -8.26 13.31 6.08
C THR A 205 -7.31 14.49 5.90
N THR A 206 -7.00 14.86 4.66
CA THR A 206 -6.20 16.07 4.39
C THR A 206 -6.97 17.35 4.74
N LEU A 207 -8.26 17.43 4.47
CA LEU A 207 -9.13 18.54 4.91
C LEU A 207 -9.30 18.55 6.44
N LEU A 208 -9.47 17.39 7.06
CA LEU A 208 -9.49 17.27 8.53
C LEU A 208 -8.20 17.81 9.14
N ALA A 209 -7.04 17.44 8.61
CA ALA A 209 -5.75 17.94 9.07
C ALA A 209 -5.65 19.46 8.98
N GLN A 210 -6.09 20.04 7.86
CA GLN A 210 -6.13 21.49 7.67
C GLN A 210 -7.00 22.18 8.70
N GLY A 211 -8.21 21.65 8.97
CA GLY A 211 -9.12 22.16 10.00
C GLY A 211 -8.56 22.11 11.42
N LEU A 212 -7.67 21.15 11.68
CA LEU A 212 -6.97 21.01 12.98
C LEU A 212 -5.62 21.75 13.04
N HIS A 213 -5.21 22.46 12.00
CA HIS A 213 -3.87 23.07 11.83
C HIS A 213 -2.75 22.02 11.96
N MET A 214 -2.97 20.85 11.37
CA MET A 214 -2.01 19.74 11.31
C MET A 214 -1.58 19.49 9.86
N ASN A 215 -0.51 18.70 9.68
CA ASN A 215 0.10 18.45 8.38
C ASN A 215 -0.74 17.48 7.53
N PRO A 216 -1.36 17.92 6.41
CA PRO A 216 -2.18 17.07 5.56
C PRO A 216 -1.43 15.87 4.97
N LEU A 217 -0.12 16.05 4.67
CA LEU A 217 0.70 14.99 4.11
C LEU A 217 0.85 13.81 5.09
N VAL A 218 1.08 14.12 6.38
CA VAL A 218 1.17 13.10 7.44
C VAL A 218 -0.12 12.31 7.56
N PHE A 219 -1.27 12.98 7.49
CA PHE A 219 -2.58 12.31 7.57
C PHE A 219 -2.81 11.38 6.38
N GLY A 220 -2.45 11.80 5.17
CA GLY A 220 -2.54 10.93 4.00
C GLY A 220 -1.60 9.72 4.08
N LEU A 221 -0.39 9.87 4.62
CA LEU A 221 0.53 8.76 4.86
C LEU A 221 -0.03 7.78 5.92
N ILE A 222 -0.68 8.27 6.98
CA ILE A 222 -1.36 7.43 7.97
C ILE A 222 -2.47 6.60 7.31
N VAL A 223 -3.27 7.20 6.44
CA VAL A 223 -4.30 6.47 5.66
C VAL A 223 -3.65 5.37 4.82
N GLY A 224 -2.61 5.70 4.05
CA GLY A 224 -1.91 4.72 3.20
C GLY A 224 -1.40 3.52 3.97
N ILE A 225 -0.69 3.73 5.09
CA ILE A 225 -0.21 2.64 5.96
C ILE A 225 -1.39 1.85 6.55
N SER A 226 -2.44 2.52 7.00
CA SER A 226 -3.56 1.86 7.69
C SER A 226 -4.35 0.95 6.77
N VAL A 227 -4.62 1.39 5.54
CA VAL A 227 -5.33 0.58 4.53
C VAL A 227 -4.47 -0.63 4.12
N ASP A 228 -3.17 -0.42 3.96
CA ASP A 228 -2.26 -1.44 3.46
C ASP A 228 -1.90 -2.50 4.51
N ALA A 229 -1.79 -2.09 5.78
CA ALA A 229 -1.37 -2.95 6.88
C ALA A 229 -2.52 -3.72 7.54
N VAL A 230 -3.75 -3.21 7.51
CA VAL A 230 -4.88 -3.81 8.23
C VAL A 230 -5.85 -4.47 7.26
N ILE A 231 -5.71 -5.78 7.15
CA ILE A 231 -6.53 -6.63 6.30
C ILE A 231 -7.41 -7.48 7.21
N LEU A 232 -8.73 -7.35 7.09
CA LEU A 232 -9.71 -7.97 7.98
C LEU A 232 -10.49 -9.12 7.33
N TYR A 233 -10.46 -9.21 5.99
CA TYR A 233 -11.07 -10.30 5.25
C TYR A 233 -10.37 -10.56 3.91
N PRO A 234 -10.47 -11.78 3.34
CA PRO A 234 -9.59 -12.23 2.25
C PRO A 234 -9.64 -11.40 0.97
N VAL A 235 -10.82 -10.87 0.61
CA VAL A 235 -11.01 -10.16 -0.67
C VAL A 235 -10.42 -8.73 -0.71
N GLN A 236 -9.88 -8.23 0.41
CA GLN A 236 -9.28 -6.89 0.43
C GLN A 236 -8.01 -6.78 -0.41
N THR A 237 -7.28 -7.90 -0.61
CA THR A 237 -6.10 -7.93 -1.48
C THR A 237 -6.08 -9.18 -2.35
N ALA A 238 -5.56 -9.06 -3.57
CA ALA A 238 -5.40 -10.20 -4.48
C ALA A 238 -4.48 -11.29 -3.89
N THR A 239 -3.40 -10.89 -3.22
CA THR A 239 -2.46 -11.83 -2.59
C THR A 239 -3.09 -12.64 -1.47
N ASN A 240 -4.00 -12.04 -0.69
CA ASN A 240 -4.76 -12.76 0.33
C ASN A 240 -5.81 -13.68 -0.27
N LEU A 241 -6.47 -13.24 -1.33
CA LEU A 241 -7.45 -14.09 -2.01
C LEU A 241 -6.78 -15.36 -2.54
N VAL A 242 -5.63 -15.23 -3.20
CA VAL A 242 -4.85 -16.40 -3.67
C VAL A 242 -4.43 -17.30 -2.49
N ALA A 243 -3.95 -16.71 -1.40
CA ALA A 243 -3.59 -17.49 -0.21
C ALA A 243 -4.80 -18.19 0.43
N TYR A 244 -5.95 -17.54 0.47
CA TYR A 244 -7.20 -18.08 0.97
C TYR A 244 -7.72 -19.25 0.12
N GLU A 245 -7.62 -19.16 -1.21
CA GLU A 245 -8.00 -20.21 -2.16
C GLU A 245 -7.18 -21.49 -2.00
N THR A 246 -6.01 -21.45 -1.35
CA THR A 246 -5.27 -22.67 -1.01
C THR A 246 -5.95 -23.54 0.03
N GLY A 247 -6.95 -23.00 0.75
CA GLY A 247 -7.65 -23.69 1.85
C GLY A 247 -6.82 -23.85 3.13
N LEU A 248 -5.62 -23.26 3.20
CA LEU A 248 -4.74 -23.35 4.37
C LEU A 248 -5.06 -22.33 5.47
N MET A 249 -5.94 -21.38 5.21
CA MET A 249 -6.42 -20.40 6.20
C MET A 249 -7.91 -20.13 5.99
N ASP A 250 -8.63 -19.81 7.05
CA ASP A 250 -10.03 -19.42 7.01
C ASP A 250 -10.23 -17.91 7.25
N GLY A 251 -11.48 -17.44 7.09
CA GLY A 251 -11.82 -16.03 7.30
C GLY A 251 -11.60 -15.57 8.76
N LYS A 252 -11.69 -16.50 9.73
CA LYS A 252 -11.45 -16.18 11.15
C LYS A 252 -9.96 -15.93 11.42
N ASP A 253 -9.08 -16.68 10.75
CA ASP A 253 -7.63 -16.48 10.84
C ASP A 253 -7.25 -15.11 10.29
N VAL A 254 -7.82 -14.72 9.14
CA VAL A 254 -7.61 -13.39 8.55
C VAL A 254 -8.08 -12.30 9.50
N LEU A 255 -9.29 -12.43 10.04
CA LEU A 255 -9.84 -11.45 10.99
C LEU A 255 -8.99 -11.35 12.26
N LYS A 256 -8.57 -12.49 12.84
CA LYS A 256 -7.75 -12.53 14.05
C LYS A 256 -6.40 -11.84 13.85
N VAL A 257 -5.73 -12.13 12.74
CA VAL A 257 -4.47 -11.47 12.39
C VAL A 257 -4.71 -9.99 12.14
N GLY A 258 -5.72 -9.62 11.36
CA GLY A 258 -6.05 -8.25 11.01
C GLY A 258 -6.41 -7.38 12.21
N MET A 259 -7.12 -7.90 13.21
CA MET A 259 -7.40 -7.18 14.45
C MET A 259 -6.13 -6.86 15.25
N GLY A 260 -5.20 -7.81 15.32
CA GLY A 260 -3.89 -7.56 15.93
C GLY A 260 -3.06 -6.57 15.11
N MET A 261 -3.12 -6.66 13.78
CA MET A 261 -2.48 -5.69 12.89
C MET A 261 -3.05 -4.28 13.05
N TRP A 262 -4.34 -4.12 13.33
CA TRP A 262 -4.92 -2.80 13.65
C TRP A 262 -4.25 -2.19 14.89
N VAL A 263 -4.14 -2.95 15.98
CA VAL A 263 -3.46 -2.48 17.20
C VAL A 263 -1.99 -2.17 16.91
N LEU A 264 -1.28 -3.08 16.25
CA LEU A 264 0.14 -2.88 15.89
C LEU A 264 0.32 -1.66 14.98
N THR A 265 -0.54 -1.47 13.97
CA THR A 265 -0.48 -0.30 13.09
C THR A 265 -0.68 0.99 13.87
N THR A 266 -1.64 1.02 14.79
CA THR A 266 -1.85 2.20 15.65
C THR A 266 -0.60 2.50 16.47
N LEU A 267 -0.02 1.48 17.13
CA LEU A 267 1.20 1.63 17.92
C LEU A 267 2.39 2.08 17.08
N VAL A 268 2.60 1.46 15.90
CA VAL A 268 3.71 1.82 15.01
C VAL A 268 3.51 3.22 14.41
N VAL A 269 2.31 3.60 14.04
CA VAL A 269 2.04 4.98 13.58
C VAL A 269 2.42 5.98 14.65
N VAL A 270 1.96 5.79 15.89
CA VAL A 270 2.17 6.74 16.98
C VAL A 270 3.61 6.73 17.49
N ALA A 271 4.20 5.55 17.71
CA ALA A 271 5.49 5.42 18.38
C ALA A 271 6.69 5.35 17.43
N VAL A 272 6.47 5.04 16.16
CA VAL A 272 7.56 4.89 15.17
C VAL A 272 7.40 5.87 14.02
N ALA A 273 6.27 5.86 13.30
CA ALA A 273 6.11 6.64 12.08
C ALA A 273 6.13 8.14 12.35
N LEU A 274 5.35 8.63 13.32
CA LEU A 274 5.31 10.06 13.66
C LEU A 274 6.67 10.60 14.11
N PRO A 275 7.40 9.97 15.05
CA PRO A 275 8.76 10.38 15.39
C PRO A 275 9.72 10.31 14.21
N TRP A 276 9.67 9.24 13.43
CA TRP A 276 10.51 9.05 12.25
C TRP A 276 10.29 10.15 11.21
N TRP A 277 9.05 10.43 10.85
CA TRP A 277 8.72 11.51 9.91
C TRP A 277 9.13 12.88 10.45
N SER A 278 8.98 13.12 11.76
CA SER A 278 9.44 14.36 12.38
C SER A 278 10.94 14.52 12.28
N LEU A 279 11.74 13.45 12.45
CA LEU A 279 13.20 13.47 12.24
C LEU A 279 13.59 13.78 10.79
N LEU A 280 12.74 13.38 9.83
CA LEU A 280 12.92 13.70 8.40
C LEU A 280 12.34 15.07 8.00
N GLY A 281 11.96 15.90 8.96
CA GLY A 281 11.41 17.24 8.73
C GLY A 281 9.91 17.27 8.39
N LEU A 282 9.20 16.13 8.51
CA LEU A 282 7.77 16.02 8.26
C LEU A 282 7.02 15.86 9.60
N SER A 283 6.86 16.98 10.32
CA SER A 283 6.12 16.98 11.58
C SER A 283 4.60 16.86 11.36
N ILE A 284 3.89 16.22 12.33
CA ILE A 284 2.42 16.15 12.33
C ILE A 284 1.80 17.54 12.58
N ARG A 285 2.48 18.44 13.26
CA ARG A 285 2.07 19.85 13.42
C ARG A 285 2.72 20.69 12.33
N LEU A 286 1.97 21.66 11.83
CA LEU A 286 2.48 22.69 10.92
C LEU A 286 3.36 23.70 11.65
#